data_88650632c3b9bbe45f01a355ea10c116
#
_entry.id   88650632c3b9bbe45f01a355ea10c116
#
_cell.length_a   1.000
_cell.length_b   1.000
_cell.length_c   1.000
_cell.angle_alpha   90.00
_cell.angle_beta   90.00
_cell.angle_gamma   90.00
#
_symmetry.space_group_name_H-M   'P 1'
#
loop_
_entity.id
_entity.type
_entity.pdbx_description
1 polymer ?
#
loop_
_entity_poly.entity_id
_entity_poly.type
_entity_poly.pdbx_seq_one_letter_code
_entity_poly.pdbx_strand_id
1 'polypeptide(L)'
;RTIFLLVCPNGVILQKRPKGLLGGLWEFPGEEGRLSFKEQGALLKERGIEYETLSLLPEAKHIFSHVEWHMTGCLAVCSNVPPKEGQVLARWEELESRYPLPGAFSAYRRVLEEKRKDEEDGRSIFK
;
A
#
# COMPACT_ATOMS: atom_id res chain seq x y z
N ARG A 1 -5.58 -6.19 10.31
CA ARG A 1 -5.40 -6.18 8.86
C ARG A 1 -3.95 -5.91 8.49
N THR A 2 -3.46 -6.62 7.51
CA THR A 2 -2.11 -6.45 6.99
C THR A 2 -2.17 -5.71 5.66
N ILE A 3 -1.39 -4.63 5.53
CA ILE A 3 -1.41 -3.75 4.36
C ILE A 3 -0.11 -3.90 3.59
N PHE A 4 -0.19 -3.97 2.27
CA PHE A 4 0.98 -4.03 1.39
C PHE A 4 1.08 -2.75 0.58
N LEU A 5 2.12 -1.96 0.82
CA LEU A 5 2.45 -0.82 -0.03
C LEU A 5 3.39 -1.32 -1.13
N LEU A 6 2.84 -1.56 -2.31
CA LEU A 6 3.60 -2.05 -3.46
C LEU A 6 4.01 -0.85 -4.30
N VAL A 7 5.23 -0.38 -4.07
CA VAL A 7 5.74 0.86 -4.65
C VAL A 7 6.59 0.57 -5.88
N CYS A 8 6.23 1.17 -6.99
CA CYS A 8 6.96 1.09 -8.26
C CYS A 8 7.49 2.48 -8.63
N PRO A 9 8.42 2.58 -9.61
CA PRO A 9 8.95 3.89 -9.99
C PRO A 9 7.86 4.91 -10.37
N ASN A 10 6.79 4.46 -11.00
CA ASN A 10 5.73 5.34 -11.50
C ASN A 10 4.56 5.55 -10.55
N GLY A 11 4.50 4.80 -9.46
CA GLY A 11 3.37 4.91 -8.56
C GLY A 11 3.23 3.74 -7.61
N VAL A 12 2.01 3.51 -7.16
CA VAL A 12 1.69 2.49 -6.17
C VAL A 12 0.45 1.71 -6.61
N ILE A 13 0.41 0.42 -6.25
CA ILE A 13 -0.74 -0.42 -6.57
C ILE A 13 -1.87 -0.14 -5.58
N LEU A 14 -3.05 0.15 -6.13
CA LEU A 14 -4.28 0.31 -5.35
C LEU A 14 -5.31 -0.68 -5.84
N GLN A 15 -6.27 -0.99 -5.00
CA GLN A 15 -7.40 -1.83 -5.38
C GLN A 15 -8.71 -1.20 -4.90
N LYS A 16 -9.79 -1.54 -5.59
CA LYS A 16 -11.11 -1.03 -5.24
C LYS A 16 -11.68 -1.85 -4.09
N ARG A 17 -12.19 -1.17 -3.07
CA ARG A 17 -12.81 -1.86 -1.94
C ARG A 17 -14.11 -2.55 -2.38
N PRO A 18 -14.39 -3.75 -1.85
CA PRO A 18 -15.68 -4.37 -2.07
C PRO A 18 -16.79 -3.59 -1.35
N LYS A 19 -18.03 -3.97 -1.59
CA LYS A 19 -19.18 -3.37 -0.90
C LYS A 19 -19.04 -3.57 0.62
N GLY A 20 -19.58 -2.63 1.39
CA GLY A 20 -19.51 -2.64 2.83
C GLY A 20 -18.99 -1.31 3.36
N LEU A 21 -18.35 -1.32 4.54
CA LEU A 21 -17.77 -0.12 5.12
C LEU A 21 -16.74 0.49 4.17
N LEU A 22 -16.97 1.75 3.76
CA LEU A 22 -16.14 2.46 2.78
C LEU A 22 -16.08 1.76 1.40
N GLY A 23 -17.14 1.00 1.06
CA GLY A 23 -17.24 0.35 -0.25
C GLY A 23 -17.22 1.35 -1.39
N GLY A 24 -16.59 0.98 -2.51
CA GLY A 24 -16.47 1.85 -3.67
C GLY A 24 -15.28 2.79 -3.63
N LEU A 25 -14.59 2.91 -2.49
CA LEU A 25 -13.38 3.70 -2.37
C LEU A 25 -12.15 2.83 -2.64
N TRP A 26 -11.00 3.47 -2.84
CA TRP A 26 -9.76 2.78 -3.10
C TRP A 26 -9.04 2.42 -1.80
N GLU A 27 -8.21 1.40 -1.84
CA GLU A 27 -7.42 0.97 -0.69
C GLU A 27 -6.08 0.40 -1.16
N PHE A 28 -5.15 0.22 -0.22
CA PHE A 28 -3.95 -0.56 -0.51
C PHE A 28 -4.29 -2.04 -0.46
N PRO A 29 -3.66 -2.88 -1.30
CA PRO A 29 -3.83 -4.33 -1.20
C PRO A 29 -3.48 -4.82 0.21
N GLY A 30 -4.11 -5.89 0.64
CA GLY A 30 -3.85 -6.42 1.97
C GLY A 30 -4.54 -7.74 2.22
N GLU A 31 -4.43 -8.20 3.46
CA GLU A 31 -5.02 -9.43 3.92
C GLU A 31 -5.70 -9.21 5.26
N GLU A 32 -6.73 -9.99 5.53
CA GLU A 32 -7.32 -10.04 6.86
C GLU A 32 -6.32 -10.65 7.85
N GLY A 33 -6.40 -10.20 9.10
CA GLY A 33 -5.54 -10.70 10.15
C GLY A 33 -4.20 -9.99 10.23
N ARG A 34 -3.38 -10.45 11.15
CA ARG A 34 -2.07 -9.88 11.42
C ARG A 34 -1.00 -10.87 11.03
N LEU A 35 -0.35 -10.63 9.91
CA LEU A 35 0.77 -11.45 9.44
C LEU A 35 2.08 -10.93 10.01
N SER A 36 2.99 -11.84 10.36
CA SER A 36 4.34 -11.46 10.71
C SER A 36 5.07 -10.92 9.48
N PHE A 37 6.16 -10.20 9.69
CA PHE A 37 6.96 -9.68 8.59
C PHE A 37 7.43 -10.80 7.65
N LYS A 38 7.85 -11.92 8.22
CA LYS A 38 8.26 -13.09 7.44
C LYS A 38 7.12 -13.65 6.60
N GLU A 39 5.93 -13.76 7.18
CA GLU A 39 4.75 -14.22 6.48
C GLU A 39 4.33 -13.27 5.36
N GLN A 40 4.48 -11.97 5.59
CA GLN A 40 4.18 -10.96 4.59
C GLN A 40 5.06 -11.13 3.35
N GLY A 41 6.36 -11.27 3.55
CA GLY A 41 7.29 -11.47 2.44
C GLY A 41 7.04 -12.76 1.69
N ALA A 42 6.74 -13.84 2.40
CA ALA A 42 6.44 -15.13 1.79
C ALA A 42 5.16 -15.06 0.95
N LEU A 43 4.13 -14.39 1.46
CA LEU A 43 2.86 -14.25 0.74
C LEU A 43 3.04 -13.45 -0.55
N LEU A 44 3.83 -12.38 -0.52
CA LEU A 44 4.09 -11.59 -1.72
C LEU A 44 4.79 -12.43 -2.80
N LYS A 45 5.76 -13.24 -2.41
CA LYS A 45 6.43 -14.14 -3.34
C LYS A 45 5.49 -15.20 -3.91
N GLU A 46 4.63 -15.75 -3.06
CA GLU A 46 3.62 -16.72 -3.47
C GLU A 46 2.67 -16.14 -4.52
N ARG A 47 2.37 -14.84 -4.40
CA ARG A 47 1.52 -14.12 -5.36
C ARG A 47 2.27 -13.65 -6.62
N GLY A 48 3.53 -14.00 -6.75
CA GLY A 48 4.33 -13.63 -7.91
C GLY A 48 4.84 -12.20 -7.89
N ILE A 49 4.83 -11.55 -6.74
CA ILE A 49 5.32 -10.18 -6.60
C ILE A 49 6.80 -10.22 -6.25
N GLU A 50 7.62 -9.74 -7.19
CA GLU A 50 9.06 -9.63 -6.98
C GLU A 50 9.37 -8.25 -6.42
N TYR A 51 10.03 -8.22 -5.28
CA TYR A 51 10.43 -6.96 -4.65
C TYR A 51 11.95 -6.91 -4.49
N GLU A 52 12.52 -5.72 -4.59
CA GLU A 52 13.94 -5.48 -4.38
C GLU A 52 14.24 -5.29 -2.89
N THR A 53 13.37 -4.55 -2.22
CA THR A 53 13.48 -4.34 -0.77
C THR A 53 12.12 -4.49 -0.11
N LEU A 54 12.14 -4.89 1.14
CA LEU A 54 10.94 -5.03 1.95
C LEU A 54 11.21 -4.40 3.32
N SER A 55 10.35 -3.48 3.72
CA SER A 55 10.50 -2.76 5.00
C SER A 55 9.20 -2.86 5.79
N LEU A 56 9.33 -3.01 7.11
CA LEU A 56 8.17 -3.04 7.99
C LEU A 56 7.58 -1.63 8.12
N LEU A 57 6.27 -1.53 8.01
CA LEU A 57 5.55 -0.28 8.21
C LEU A 57 5.22 -0.07 9.68
N PRO A 58 5.06 1.18 10.12
CA PRO A 58 4.55 1.42 11.47
C PRO A 58 3.12 0.89 11.61
N GLU A 59 2.79 0.44 12.80
CA GLU A 59 1.41 0.04 13.08
C GLU A 59 0.53 1.28 13.13
N ALA A 60 -0.71 1.13 12.66
CA ALA A 60 -1.68 2.21 12.66
C ALA A 60 -3.03 1.70 13.15
N LYS A 61 -3.78 2.62 13.73
CA LYS A 61 -5.12 2.33 14.22
C LYS A 61 -6.05 3.45 13.78
N HIS A 62 -7.25 3.08 13.34
CA HIS A 62 -8.28 4.05 12.99
C HIS A 62 -9.63 3.57 13.51
N ILE A 63 -10.40 4.50 14.07
CA ILE A 63 -11.71 4.20 14.64
C ILE A 63 -12.79 4.85 13.79
N PHE A 64 -13.75 4.03 13.32
CA PHE A 64 -14.94 4.47 12.62
C PHE A 64 -16.15 4.14 13.50
N SER A 65 -16.79 5.13 14.08
CA SER A 65 -17.93 4.87 14.96
C SER A 65 -17.60 3.79 15.99
N HIS A 66 -18.08 2.56 15.78
CA HIS A 66 -17.86 1.43 16.68
C HIS A 66 -16.87 0.41 16.09
N VAL A 67 -16.31 0.69 14.92
CA VAL A 67 -15.36 -0.21 14.25
C VAL A 67 -13.95 0.32 14.42
N GLU A 68 -13.07 -0.51 14.92
CA GLU A 68 -11.66 -0.17 15.13
C GLU A 68 -10.79 -0.99 14.18
N TRP A 69 -10.04 -0.29 13.32
CA TRP A 69 -9.13 -0.93 12.40
C TRP A 69 -7.71 -0.87 12.95
N HIS A 70 -7.12 -2.05 13.15
CA HIS A 70 -5.72 -2.20 13.48
C HIS A 70 -4.99 -2.66 12.23
N MET A 71 -3.95 -1.93 11.85
CA MET A 71 -3.21 -2.18 10.63
C MET A 71 -1.73 -2.35 10.90
N THR A 72 -1.15 -3.35 10.26
CA THR A 72 0.29 -3.52 10.16
C THR A 72 0.59 -3.74 8.69
N GLY A 73 1.84 -3.87 8.30
CA GLY A 73 2.15 -4.13 6.91
C GLY A 73 3.60 -3.91 6.56
N CYS A 74 3.86 -3.92 5.27
CA CYS A 74 5.19 -3.72 4.74
C CYS A 74 5.16 -2.84 3.50
N LEU A 75 6.30 -2.22 3.23
CA LEU A 75 6.54 -1.47 2.01
C LEU A 75 7.48 -2.31 1.15
N ALA A 76 7.00 -2.70 -0.02
CA ALA A 76 7.76 -3.47 -0.99
C ALA A 76 8.13 -2.55 -2.15
N VAL A 77 9.42 -2.38 -2.40
CA VAL A 77 9.92 -1.62 -3.54
C VAL A 77 10.09 -2.58 -4.70
N CYS A 78 9.37 -2.36 -5.78
CA CYS A 78 9.30 -3.25 -6.93
C CYS A 78 9.66 -2.53 -8.21
N SER A 79 10.29 -3.24 -9.15
CA SER A 79 10.60 -2.67 -10.47
C SER A 79 9.34 -2.59 -11.32
N ASN A 80 8.52 -3.64 -11.25
CA ASN A 80 7.31 -3.74 -12.04
C ASN A 80 6.35 -4.70 -11.37
N VAL A 81 5.11 -4.24 -11.12
CA VAL A 81 4.03 -5.10 -10.62
C VAL A 81 2.82 -4.87 -11.52
N PRO A 82 2.49 -5.84 -12.38
CA PRO A 82 1.29 -5.71 -13.20
C PRO A 82 0.04 -5.70 -12.31
N PRO A 83 -0.84 -4.71 -12.45
CA PRO A 83 -2.09 -4.71 -11.69
C PRO A 83 -2.94 -5.94 -12.03
N LYS A 84 -3.53 -6.55 -11.01
CA LYS A 84 -4.47 -7.65 -11.19
C LYS A 84 -5.88 -7.08 -11.37
N GLU A 85 -6.84 -7.96 -11.65
CA GLU A 85 -8.23 -7.54 -11.77
C GLU A 85 -8.68 -6.80 -10.51
N GLY A 86 -9.32 -5.66 -10.69
CA GLY A 86 -9.74 -4.81 -9.58
C GLY A 86 -8.65 -3.91 -9.02
N GLN A 87 -7.44 -3.98 -9.58
CA GLN A 87 -6.31 -3.17 -9.15
C GLN A 87 -5.90 -2.18 -10.23
N VAL A 88 -5.21 -1.13 -9.83
CA VAL A 88 -4.61 -0.15 -10.74
C VAL A 88 -3.22 0.23 -10.25
N LEU A 89 -2.36 0.66 -11.19
CA LEU A 89 -1.13 1.35 -10.82
C LEU A 89 -1.47 2.84 -10.79
N ALA A 90 -1.65 3.36 -9.59
CA ALA A 90 -1.94 4.78 -9.40
C ALA A 90 -0.64 5.57 -9.49
N ARG A 91 -0.53 6.44 -10.49
CA ARG A 91 0.64 7.29 -10.62
C ARG A 91 0.69 8.30 -9.48
N TRP A 92 1.89 8.74 -9.14
CA TRP A 92 2.08 9.66 -8.02
C TRP A 92 1.19 10.90 -8.13
N GLU A 93 1.09 11.49 -9.32
CA GLU A 93 0.27 12.68 -9.57
C GLU A 93 -1.24 12.41 -9.52
N GLU A 94 -1.66 11.15 -9.60
CA GLU A 94 -3.09 10.78 -9.60
C GLU A 94 -3.63 10.45 -8.21
N LEU A 95 -2.76 10.24 -7.23
CA LEU A 95 -3.18 9.74 -5.91
C LEU A 95 -4.23 10.61 -5.21
N GLU A 96 -4.14 11.92 -5.34
CA GLU A 96 -5.09 12.81 -4.68
C GLU A 96 -6.30 13.12 -5.54
N SER A 97 -6.10 13.24 -6.85
CA SER A 97 -7.15 13.70 -7.75
C SER A 97 -8.04 12.57 -8.26
N ARG A 98 -7.47 11.40 -8.53
CA ARG A 98 -8.18 10.31 -9.20
C ARG A 98 -8.49 9.12 -8.31
N TYR A 99 -7.63 8.83 -7.34
CA TYR A 99 -7.78 7.67 -6.46
C TYR A 99 -7.75 8.09 -5.00
N PRO A 100 -8.78 8.78 -4.52
CA PRO A 100 -8.80 9.23 -3.12
C PRO A 100 -8.83 8.04 -2.17
N LEU A 101 -7.98 8.08 -1.17
CA LEU A 101 -7.88 7.05 -0.14
C LEU A 101 -8.63 7.50 1.11
N PRO A 102 -9.33 6.56 1.79
CA PRO A 102 -9.93 6.88 3.08
C PRO A 102 -8.92 7.39 4.09
N GLY A 103 -9.36 8.24 5.01
CA GLY A 103 -8.51 8.78 6.06
C GLY A 103 -7.88 7.71 6.94
N ALA A 104 -8.47 6.50 6.98
CA ALA A 104 -7.89 5.37 7.70
C ALA A 104 -6.47 5.04 7.23
N PHE A 105 -6.12 5.36 6.00
CA PHE A 105 -4.81 5.07 5.43
C PHE A 105 -3.84 6.25 5.48
N SER A 106 -4.19 7.32 6.20
CA SER A 106 -3.37 8.54 6.23
C SER A 106 -1.93 8.32 6.68
N ALA A 107 -1.70 7.42 7.64
CA ALA A 107 -0.35 7.10 8.11
C ALA A 107 0.51 6.53 6.98
N TYR A 108 -0.08 5.69 6.13
CA TYR A 108 0.64 5.06 5.02
C TYR A 108 0.80 6.00 3.84
N ARG A 109 -0.12 6.94 3.65
CA ARG A 109 0.05 8.02 2.66
C ARG A 109 1.28 8.85 2.99
N ARG A 110 1.51 9.14 4.26
CA ARG A 110 2.71 9.87 4.67
C ARG A 110 3.99 9.13 4.32
N VAL A 111 4.00 7.81 4.52
CA VAL A 111 5.15 6.98 4.13
C VAL A 111 5.41 7.10 2.64
N LEU A 112 4.36 7.05 1.81
CA LEU A 112 4.48 7.20 0.36
C LEU A 112 5.01 8.58 -0.03
N GLU A 113 4.53 9.63 0.62
CA GLU A 113 4.97 11.00 0.35
C GLU A 113 6.44 11.17 0.67
N GLU A 114 6.91 10.60 1.77
CA GLU A 114 8.33 10.62 2.13
C GLU A 114 9.20 9.90 1.09
N LYS A 115 8.74 8.74 0.61
CA LYS A 115 9.46 7.99 -0.42
C LYS A 115 9.51 8.76 -1.75
N ARG A 116 8.41 9.38 -2.13
CA ARG A 116 8.36 10.23 -3.33
C ARG A 116 9.33 11.40 -3.20
N LYS A 117 9.38 12.03 -2.03
CA LYS A 117 10.27 13.15 -1.78
C LYS A 117 11.75 12.73 -1.87
N ASP A 118 12.08 11.56 -1.34
CA ASP A 118 13.43 11.01 -1.44
C ASP A 118 13.84 10.82 -2.90
N GLU A 119 12.92 10.36 -3.72
CA GLU A 119 13.16 10.20 -5.16
C GLU A 119 13.41 11.54 -5.84
N GLU A 120 12.58 12.55 -5.53
CA GLU A 120 12.72 13.90 -6.09
C GLU A 120 14.05 14.55 -5.67
N ASP A 121 14.51 14.29 -4.45
CA ASP A 121 15.76 14.81 -3.92
C ASP A 121 16.99 14.05 -4.42
N GLY A 122 16.82 13.11 -5.33
CA GLY A 122 17.91 12.32 -5.88
C GLY A 122 18.40 11.18 -4.99
N ARG A 123 17.69 10.87 -3.92
CA ARG A 123 17.99 9.74 -3.04
C ARG A 123 17.18 8.53 -3.46
N SER A 124 17.32 8.17 -4.73
CA SER A 124 16.50 7.14 -5.36
C SER A 124 16.51 5.82 -4.63
N ILE A 125 15.31 5.24 -4.43
CA ILE A 125 15.13 3.88 -3.94
C ILE A 125 15.06 2.87 -5.09
N PHE A 126 15.08 3.36 -6.33
CA PHE A 126 15.02 2.55 -7.55
C PHE A 126 16.36 2.63 -8.27
N LYS A 127 17.16 1.62 -8.17
CA LYS A 127 18.45 1.57 -8.84
C LYS A 127 18.54 0.37 -9.77
#